data_ed8878fc6cea0600ec01f826ee143fb0
#
_entry.id   ed8878fc6cea0600ec01f826ee143fb0
#
_cell.length_a   1.000
_cell.length_b   1.000
_cell.length_c   1.000
_cell.angle_alpha   90.00
_cell.angle_beta   90.00
_cell.angle_gamma   90.00
#
_symmetry.space_group_name_H-M   'P 1'
#
loop_
_entity.id
_entity.type
_entity.pdbx_description
1 polymer ?
#
loop_
_entity_poly.entity_id
_entity_poly.type
_entity_poly.pdbx_seq_one_letter_code
_entity_poly.pdbx_strand_id
1 'polypeptide(L)'
;ARGSNGVIEITTRRGKRGKTKVNFSYRFNGAWQPEGLKMLDGPGYSMMLKEAYFNPKQSDYAASIVELLYLRSHPAYYENYNKNTDWVDAVTQFGTKNSYGVNVSGGGEKASFRMSAGYDHETGTIIKQSLDRFTTRLALDYYVSDRIKFMSEFSLTYTKNNKNHDNILAKAYKAMPNMAVNRWEYDQKTGQYFDTGEFYLMPPKAGDTYRNVLLPNNSGLSSYYLGDMVENGNPVAIANLAWREQS
;
A
#
# COMPACT_ATOMS: atom_id res chain seq x y z
N ALA A 1 -26.95 -36.28 -9.62
CA ALA A 1 -27.47 -35.44 -8.53
C ALA A 1 -26.49 -34.26 -8.30
N ARG A 2 -26.71 -33.12 -8.95
CA ARG A 2 -25.88 -31.91 -8.79
C ARG A 2 -26.46 -30.92 -7.77
N GLY A 3 -27.42 -31.30 -6.97
CA GLY A 3 -28.10 -30.40 -6.02
C GLY A 3 -28.19 -30.91 -4.59
N SER A 4 -27.31 -31.85 -4.18
CA SER A 4 -27.35 -32.43 -2.82
C SER A 4 -27.06 -31.42 -1.70
N ASN A 5 -26.46 -30.26 -2.02
CA ASN A 5 -26.13 -29.22 -1.04
C ASN A 5 -27.02 -27.95 -1.18
N GLY A 6 -28.13 -28.05 -1.91
CA GLY A 6 -29.02 -26.93 -2.19
C GLY A 6 -28.68 -26.16 -3.45
N VAL A 7 -29.66 -25.43 -3.97
CA VAL A 7 -29.51 -24.58 -5.17
C VAL A 7 -29.90 -23.15 -4.80
N ILE A 8 -29.04 -22.19 -5.13
CA ILE A 8 -29.33 -20.76 -5.03
C ILE A 8 -29.70 -20.26 -6.42
N GLU A 9 -30.95 -19.92 -6.66
CA GLU A 9 -31.42 -19.30 -7.90
C GLU A 9 -31.40 -17.77 -7.75
N ILE A 10 -30.60 -17.09 -8.59
CA ILE A 10 -30.53 -15.63 -8.62
C ILE A 10 -31.26 -15.11 -9.84
N THR A 11 -32.43 -14.49 -9.61
CA THR A 11 -33.19 -13.82 -10.65
C THR A 11 -32.87 -12.34 -10.69
N THR A 12 -32.32 -11.84 -11.78
CA THR A 12 -32.01 -10.42 -11.95
C THR A 12 -33.24 -9.60 -12.29
N ARG A 13 -33.29 -8.35 -11.79
CA ARG A 13 -34.38 -7.43 -12.10
C ARG A 13 -34.32 -7.03 -13.58
N ARG A 14 -35.40 -7.23 -14.29
CA ARG A 14 -35.60 -6.83 -15.70
C ARG A 14 -36.36 -5.52 -15.83
N GLY A 15 -36.41 -4.96 -17.05
CA GLY A 15 -37.26 -3.83 -17.39
C GLY A 15 -38.72 -4.16 -17.23
N LYS A 16 -39.52 -3.15 -16.94
CA LYS A 16 -40.99 -3.25 -16.89
C LYS A 16 -41.59 -2.28 -17.89
N ARG A 17 -42.74 -2.63 -18.47
CA ARG A 17 -43.51 -1.71 -19.29
C ARG A 17 -43.89 -0.47 -18.49
N GLY A 18 -43.76 0.70 -19.10
CA GLY A 18 -44.09 1.97 -18.49
C GLY A 18 -43.09 3.08 -18.82
N LYS A 19 -43.35 4.26 -18.27
CA LYS A 19 -42.46 5.44 -18.46
C LYS A 19 -41.04 5.15 -18.03
N THR A 20 -40.08 5.67 -18.77
CA THR A 20 -38.66 5.56 -18.44
C THR A 20 -38.40 6.19 -17.07
N LYS A 21 -37.71 5.44 -16.23
CA LYS A 21 -37.27 5.86 -14.89
C LYS A 21 -35.75 5.86 -14.87
N VAL A 22 -35.19 6.95 -14.36
CA VAL A 22 -33.73 7.10 -14.15
C VAL A 22 -33.51 7.22 -12.66
N ASN A 23 -32.60 6.41 -12.13
CA ASN A 23 -32.17 6.48 -10.74
C ASN A 23 -30.66 6.68 -10.72
N PHE A 24 -30.21 7.67 -9.96
CA PHE A 24 -28.81 7.90 -9.63
C PHE A 24 -28.57 7.52 -8.18
N SER A 25 -27.43 6.93 -7.89
CA SER A 25 -26.98 6.63 -6.54
C SER A 25 -25.54 7.01 -6.37
N TYR A 26 -25.22 7.61 -5.24
CA TYR A 26 -23.86 7.86 -4.80
C TYR A 26 -23.69 7.32 -3.40
N ARG A 27 -22.57 6.64 -3.15
CA ARG A 27 -22.19 6.17 -1.83
C ARG A 27 -20.72 6.47 -1.57
N PHE A 28 -20.47 7.07 -0.43
CA PHE A 28 -19.13 7.27 0.11
C PHE A 28 -18.92 6.35 1.32
N ASN A 29 -17.75 5.71 1.38
CA ASN A 29 -17.29 4.99 2.56
C ASN A 29 -15.85 5.41 2.82
N GLY A 30 -15.52 5.60 4.11
CA GLY A 30 -14.18 5.85 4.58
C GLY A 30 -13.70 4.69 5.44
N ALA A 31 -12.41 4.43 5.43
CA ALA A 31 -11.76 3.43 6.25
C ALA A 31 -10.41 3.97 6.72
N TRP A 32 -10.02 3.59 7.91
CA TRP A 32 -8.69 3.86 8.45
C TRP A 32 -8.09 2.56 8.96
N GLN A 33 -6.76 2.55 9.02
CA GLN A 33 -6.06 1.43 9.63
C GLN A 33 -6.38 1.38 11.12
N PRO A 34 -6.80 0.23 11.67
CA PRO A 34 -6.97 0.10 13.11
C PRO A 34 -5.66 0.40 13.84
N GLU A 35 -5.77 0.91 15.06
CA GLU A 35 -4.61 1.10 15.93
C GLU A 35 -3.90 -0.23 16.13
N GLY A 36 -2.59 -0.24 15.85
CA GLY A 36 -1.76 -1.42 15.91
C GLY A 36 -1.06 -1.60 17.26
N LEU A 37 -0.07 -2.47 17.26
CA LEU A 37 0.80 -2.64 18.44
C LEU A 37 1.61 -1.36 18.67
N LYS A 38 1.68 -0.92 19.92
CA LYS A 38 2.55 0.20 20.32
C LYS A 38 4.00 -0.25 20.21
N MET A 39 4.74 0.38 19.32
CA MET A 39 6.16 0.12 19.11
C MET A 39 7.03 1.09 19.92
N LEU A 40 8.31 0.78 20.07
CA LEU A 40 9.29 1.72 20.61
C LEU A 40 9.47 2.90 19.64
N ASP A 41 9.71 4.06 20.19
CA ASP A 41 10.16 5.22 19.43
C ASP A 41 11.65 5.12 19.08
N GLY A 42 12.15 6.01 18.23
CA GLY A 42 13.55 6.02 17.78
C GLY A 42 14.57 6.05 18.92
N PRO A 43 14.45 6.98 19.90
CA PRO A 43 15.32 7.03 21.07
C PRO A 43 15.26 5.76 21.92
N GLY A 44 14.07 5.28 22.22
CA GLY A 44 13.86 4.05 23.01
C GLY A 44 14.44 2.81 22.32
N TYR A 45 14.28 2.71 21.02
CA TYR A 45 14.87 1.62 20.23
C TYR A 45 16.40 1.69 20.25
N SER A 46 16.99 2.87 20.06
CA SER A 46 18.44 3.06 20.10
C SER A 46 19.02 2.75 21.48
N MET A 47 18.29 3.10 22.55
CA MET A 47 18.68 2.75 23.92
C MET A 47 18.62 1.24 24.14
N MET A 48 17.52 0.60 23.74
CA MET A 48 17.36 -0.85 23.85
C MET A 48 18.49 -1.60 23.12
N LEU A 49 18.85 -1.16 21.91
CA LEU A 49 19.96 -1.77 21.16
C LEU A 49 21.29 -1.65 21.92
N LYS A 50 21.61 -0.46 22.45
CA LYS A 50 22.83 -0.25 23.26
C LYS A 50 22.88 -1.20 24.45
N GLU A 51 21.80 -1.31 25.19
CA GLU A 51 21.71 -2.23 26.33
C GLU A 51 21.84 -3.70 25.90
N ALA A 52 21.17 -4.08 24.80
CA ALA A 52 21.23 -5.45 24.29
C ALA A 52 22.65 -5.87 23.87
N TYR A 53 23.47 -4.94 23.39
CA TYR A 53 24.86 -5.21 23.02
C TYR A 53 25.83 -5.10 24.20
N PHE A 54 25.58 -4.18 25.13
CA PHE A 54 26.43 -3.99 26.33
C PHE A 54 26.26 -5.15 27.30
N ASN A 55 25.03 -5.52 27.65
CA ASN A 55 24.74 -6.44 28.77
C ASN A 55 25.40 -7.82 28.62
N PRO A 56 25.38 -8.50 27.46
CA PRO A 56 25.99 -9.82 27.32
C PRO A 56 27.51 -9.82 27.46
N LYS A 57 28.17 -8.72 27.13
CA LYS A 57 29.64 -8.63 27.04
C LYS A 57 30.26 -7.75 28.10
N GLN A 58 29.46 -6.99 28.84
CA GLN A 58 29.90 -5.99 29.82
C GLN A 58 30.97 -5.06 29.24
N SER A 59 30.87 -4.76 27.96
CA SER A 59 31.77 -3.87 27.22
C SER A 59 30.97 -2.98 26.29
N ASP A 60 31.50 -1.81 25.96
CA ASP A 60 30.86 -0.87 25.03
C ASP A 60 30.97 -1.36 23.57
N TYR A 61 30.42 -2.54 23.34
CA TYR A 61 30.36 -3.15 22.02
C TYR A 61 29.40 -2.39 21.08
N ALA A 62 28.49 -1.59 21.65
CA ALA A 62 27.61 -0.71 20.89
C ALA A 62 28.40 0.29 20.02
N ALA A 63 29.63 0.60 20.42
CA ALA A 63 30.54 1.43 19.60
C ALA A 63 30.92 0.82 18.25
N SER A 64 30.67 -0.47 18.03
CA SER A 64 30.90 -1.14 16.75
C SER A 64 29.65 -1.21 15.86
N ILE A 65 28.49 -0.75 16.34
CA ILE A 65 27.24 -0.76 15.58
C ILE A 65 27.12 0.54 14.80
N VAL A 66 27.13 0.42 13.51
CA VAL A 66 27.20 1.57 12.59
C VAL A 66 26.00 2.50 12.74
N GLU A 67 24.81 1.93 13.01
CA GLU A 67 23.56 2.67 13.21
C GLU A 67 23.53 3.51 14.50
N LEU A 68 24.43 3.22 15.43
CA LEU A 68 24.55 3.92 16.71
C LEU A 68 25.82 4.78 16.79
N LEU A 69 26.65 4.76 15.75
CA LEU A 69 27.99 5.32 15.77
C LEU A 69 28.02 6.66 15.05
N TYR A 70 28.47 7.70 15.78
CA TYR A 70 28.80 8.97 15.16
C TYR A 70 30.22 8.93 14.59
N LEU A 71 30.35 8.88 13.27
CA LEU A 71 31.63 8.93 12.57
C LEU A 71 31.89 10.35 12.06
N ARG A 72 32.96 10.98 12.57
CA ARG A 72 33.37 12.34 12.12
C ARG A 72 33.64 12.41 10.62
N SER A 73 34.11 11.32 10.03
CA SER A 73 34.35 11.21 8.59
C SER A 73 33.05 11.11 7.76
N HIS A 74 31.95 10.66 8.37
CA HIS A 74 30.67 10.41 7.71
C HIS A 74 29.51 10.78 8.62
N PRO A 75 29.40 12.04 9.01
CA PRO A 75 28.40 12.47 9.97
C PRO A 75 26.96 12.32 9.45
N ALA A 76 26.75 12.41 8.15
CA ALA A 76 25.43 12.19 7.53
C ALA A 76 24.88 10.79 7.77
N TYR A 77 25.74 9.80 7.99
CA TYR A 77 25.29 8.45 8.32
C TYR A 77 24.53 8.40 9.64
N TYR A 78 25.07 9.04 10.68
CA TYR A 78 24.42 9.15 11.98
C TYR A 78 23.07 9.85 11.87
N GLU A 79 22.96 10.89 11.06
CA GLU A 79 21.71 11.61 10.84
C GLU A 79 20.61 10.75 10.21
N ASN A 80 20.97 9.75 9.43
CA ASN A 80 20.00 8.80 8.86
C ASN A 80 19.48 7.79 9.88
N TYR A 81 20.15 7.64 11.04
CA TYR A 81 19.76 6.75 12.14
C TYR A 81 19.49 7.47 13.46
N ASN A 82 19.26 8.77 13.41
CA ASN A 82 18.92 9.58 14.58
C ASN A 82 17.57 10.27 14.41
N LYS A 83 16.59 9.50 13.92
CA LYS A 83 15.22 9.98 13.70
C LYS A 83 14.24 9.28 14.65
N ASN A 84 13.02 9.74 14.59
CA ASN A 84 11.89 9.08 15.26
C ASN A 84 10.78 8.90 14.23
N THR A 85 10.86 7.80 13.49
CA THR A 85 9.95 7.51 12.38
C THR A 85 8.87 6.55 12.82
N ASP A 86 7.62 6.99 12.80
CA ASP A 86 6.47 6.10 12.85
C ASP A 86 6.25 5.50 11.44
N TRP A 87 6.81 4.32 11.24
CA TRP A 87 6.73 3.63 9.96
C TRP A 87 5.32 3.19 9.61
N VAL A 88 4.49 2.89 10.62
CA VAL A 88 3.09 2.49 10.38
C VAL A 88 2.30 3.68 9.88
N ASP A 89 2.45 4.85 10.51
CA ASP A 89 1.82 6.09 10.06
C ASP A 89 2.33 6.49 8.66
N ALA A 90 3.64 6.37 8.43
CA ALA A 90 4.26 6.72 7.14
C ALA A 90 3.76 5.89 5.95
N VAL A 91 3.26 4.68 6.16
CA VAL A 91 2.74 3.80 5.10
C VAL A 91 1.23 3.68 5.08
N THR A 92 0.53 4.30 6.03
CA THR A 92 -0.93 4.26 6.09
C THR A 92 -1.56 5.57 5.66
N GLN A 93 -2.79 5.50 5.25
CA GLN A 93 -3.58 6.66 4.85
C GLN A 93 -5.07 6.41 5.12
N PHE A 94 -5.86 7.47 5.08
CA PHE A 94 -7.31 7.33 5.07
C PHE A 94 -7.76 6.75 3.74
N GLY A 95 -8.30 5.54 3.79
CA GLY A 95 -8.86 4.86 2.63
C GLY A 95 -10.25 5.39 2.30
N THR A 96 -10.56 5.56 1.03
CA THR A 96 -11.87 6.04 0.57
C THR A 96 -12.44 5.12 -0.49
N LYS A 97 -13.77 4.99 -0.50
CA LYS A 97 -14.49 4.32 -1.57
C LYS A 97 -15.66 5.18 -2.02
N ASN A 98 -15.59 5.61 -3.27
CA ASN A 98 -16.65 6.33 -3.95
C ASN A 98 -17.32 5.41 -4.94
N SER A 99 -18.63 5.21 -4.79
CA SER A 99 -19.46 4.37 -5.66
C SER A 99 -20.52 5.20 -6.33
N TYR A 100 -20.51 5.23 -7.64
CA TYR A 100 -21.48 5.93 -8.47
C TYR A 100 -22.32 4.91 -9.23
N GLY A 101 -23.60 5.09 -9.26
CA GLY A 101 -24.51 4.18 -9.95
C GLY A 101 -25.63 4.91 -10.69
N VAL A 102 -25.85 4.51 -11.93
CA VAL A 102 -26.98 4.98 -12.74
C VAL A 102 -27.77 3.77 -13.19
N ASN A 103 -29.08 3.83 -13.02
CA ASN A 103 -30.00 2.82 -13.51
C ASN A 103 -31.09 3.48 -14.33
N VAL A 104 -31.27 3.01 -15.56
CA VAL A 104 -32.35 3.43 -16.46
C VAL A 104 -33.19 2.23 -16.79
N SER A 105 -34.48 2.35 -16.64
CA SER A 105 -35.43 1.26 -17.00
C SER A 105 -36.73 1.83 -17.53
N GLY A 106 -37.30 1.14 -18.51
CA GLY A 106 -38.53 1.54 -19.13
C GLY A 106 -39.02 0.50 -20.12
N GLY A 107 -40.12 0.79 -20.80
CA GLY A 107 -40.61 -0.07 -21.86
C GLY A 107 -41.96 0.35 -22.38
N GLY A 108 -42.24 -0.04 -23.63
CA GLY A 108 -43.51 0.06 -24.29
C GLY A 108 -44.23 -1.29 -24.38
N GLU A 109 -45.18 -1.38 -25.30
CA GLU A 109 -45.97 -2.60 -25.52
C GLU A 109 -45.13 -3.79 -26.00
N LYS A 110 -44.16 -3.51 -26.91
CA LYS A 110 -43.37 -4.54 -27.57
C LYS A 110 -41.96 -4.73 -26.99
N ALA A 111 -41.47 -3.80 -26.17
CA ALA A 111 -40.12 -3.92 -25.61
C ALA A 111 -40.02 -3.35 -24.22
N SER A 112 -39.21 -3.96 -23.38
CA SER A 112 -38.81 -3.37 -22.11
C SER A 112 -37.29 -3.52 -21.93
N PHE A 113 -36.69 -2.52 -21.30
CA PHE A 113 -35.23 -2.50 -21.11
C PHE A 113 -34.88 -2.08 -19.70
N ARG A 114 -33.72 -2.54 -19.28
CA ARG A 114 -33.02 -2.05 -18.09
C ARG A 114 -31.54 -1.93 -18.40
N MET A 115 -31.01 -0.75 -18.18
CA MET A 115 -29.58 -0.48 -18.27
C MET A 115 -29.09 0.00 -16.91
N SER A 116 -27.92 -0.47 -16.52
CA SER A 116 -27.23 0.02 -15.33
C SER A 116 -25.77 0.24 -15.66
N ALA A 117 -25.21 1.31 -15.12
CA ALA A 117 -23.77 1.61 -15.14
C ALA A 117 -23.34 1.94 -13.72
N GLY A 118 -22.20 1.43 -13.32
CA GLY A 118 -21.61 1.68 -12.01
C GLY A 118 -20.12 1.95 -12.16
N TYR A 119 -19.61 2.86 -11.33
CA TYR A 119 -18.18 3.13 -11.19
C TYR A 119 -17.82 3.18 -9.72
N ASP A 120 -16.88 2.35 -9.33
CA ASP A 120 -16.28 2.34 -8.00
C ASP A 120 -14.83 2.80 -8.11
N HIS A 121 -14.48 3.81 -7.32
CA HIS A 121 -13.10 4.23 -7.08
C HIS A 121 -12.77 4.04 -5.62
N GLU A 122 -11.78 3.20 -5.33
CA GLU A 122 -11.37 2.86 -3.97
C GLU A 122 -9.87 3.09 -3.79
N THR A 123 -9.48 3.78 -2.71
CA THR A 123 -8.10 3.86 -2.23
C THR A 123 -7.97 3.01 -0.98
N GLY A 124 -6.90 2.23 -0.88
CA GLY A 124 -6.63 1.41 0.30
C GLY A 124 -6.18 2.23 1.51
N THR A 125 -6.17 1.61 2.68
CA THR A 125 -5.59 2.20 3.90
C THR A 125 -4.06 2.16 3.90
N ILE A 126 -3.44 1.43 3.00
CA ILE A 126 -2.00 1.47 2.73
C ILE A 126 -1.75 2.36 1.51
N ILE A 127 -0.70 3.18 1.59
CA ILE A 127 -0.34 4.10 0.50
C ILE A 127 -0.20 3.38 -0.83
N LYS A 128 -0.59 4.07 -1.93
CA LYS A 128 -0.46 3.60 -3.31
C LYS A 128 -1.34 2.40 -3.71
N GLN A 129 -2.19 1.91 -2.84
CA GLN A 129 -3.22 0.93 -3.23
C GLN A 129 -4.46 1.64 -3.76
N SER A 130 -4.96 1.17 -4.90
CA SER A 130 -6.21 1.67 -5.47
C SER A 130 -6.90 0.62 -6.33
N LEU A 131 -8.22 0.74 -6.41
CA LEU A 131 -9.06 -0.08 -7.27
C LEU A 131 -10.05 0.81 -8.00
N ASP A 132 -10.05 0.71 -9.32
CA ASP A 132 -11.06 1.29 -10.20
C ASP A 132 -11.88 0.17 -10.82
N ARG A 133 -13.19 0.20 -10.67
CA ARG A 133 -14.10 -0.78 -11.26
C ARG A 133 -15.22 -0.09 -12.00
N PHE A 134 -15.34 -0.40 -13.26
CA PHE A 134 -16.48 0.00 -14.08
C PHE A 134 -17.34 -1.23 -14.39
N THR A 135 -18.63 -1.13 -14.17
CA THR A 135 -19.59 -2.19 -14.46
C THR A 135 -20.72 -1.64 -15.30
N THR A 136 -21.15 -2.37 -16.31
CA THR A 136 -22.37 -2.06 -17.06
C THR A 136 -23.17 -3.33 -17.30
N ARG A 137 -24.47 -3.20 -17.29
CA ARG A 137 -25.40 -4.25 -17.61
C ARG A 137 -26.57 -3.70 -18.43
N LEU A 138 -26.91 -4.38 -19.50
CA LEU A 138 -28.05 -4.11 -20.35
C LEU A 138 -28.92 -5.36 -20.41
N ALA A 139 -30.18 -5.26 -20.05
CA ALA A 139 -31.17 -6.30 -20.26
C ALA A 139 -32.27 -5.75 -21.16
N LEU A 140 -32.56 -6.46 -22.23
CA LEU A 140 -33.59 -6.16 -23.22
C LEU A 140 -34.53 -7.34 -23.34
N ASP A 141 -35.81 -7.08 -23.18
CA ASP A 141 -36.89 -8.01 -23.46
C ASP A 141 -37.72 -7.48 -24.64
N TYR A 142 -37.83 -8.26 -25.71
CA TYR A 142 -38.59 -7.92 -26.89
C TYR A 142 -39.66 -8.96 -27.14
N TYR A 143 -40.89 -8.51 -27.25
CA TYR A 143 -42.07 -9.35 -27.49
C TYR A 143 -42.39 -9.33 -28.99
N VAL A 144 -41.93 -10.38 -29.68
CA VAL A 144 -42.15 -10.55 -31.13
C VAL A 144 -43.63 -10.78 -31.41
N SER A 145 -44.29 -11.59 -30.57
CA SER A 145 -45.70 -11.88 -30.58
C SER A 145 -46.14 -12.27 -29.15
N ASP A 146 -47.45 -12.54 -28.97
CA ASP A 146 -47.98 -13.03 -27.67
C ASP A 146 -47.37 -14.38 -27.24
N ARG A 147 -46.79 -15.12 -28.19
CA ARG A 147 -46.19 -16.45 -27.94
C ARG A 147 -44.68 -16.47 -28.00
N ILE A 148 -44.03 -15.41 -28.54
CA ILE A 148 -42.60 -15.37 -28.76
C ILE A 148 -42.01 -14.14 -28.06
N LYS A 149 -41.11 -14.40 -27.11
CA LYS A 149 -40.35 -13.39 -26.40
C LYS A 149 -38.86 -13.61 -26.64
N PHE A 150 -38.17 -12.57 -27.09
CA PHE A 150 -36.69 -12.54 -27.17
C PHE A 150 -36.15 -11.83 -25.93
N MET A 151 -35.19 -12.48 -25.25
CA MET A 151 -34.53 -11.94 -24.06
C MET A 151 -33.04 -11.87 -24.28
N SER A 152 -32.44 -10.69 -24.15
CA SER A 152 -31.01 -10.49 -24.25
C SER A 152 -30.50 -9.85 -22.97
N GLU A 153 -29.32 -10.28 -22.54
CA GLU A 153 -28.61 -9.68 -21.41
C GLU A 153 -27.14 -9.56 -21.77
N PHE A 154 -26.60 -8.37 -21.62
CA PHE A 154 -25.19 -8.07 -21.80
C PHE A 154 -24.65 -7.47 -20.50
N SER A 155 -23.50 -7.95 -20.06
CA SER A 155 -22.79 -7.37 -18.91
C SER A 155 -21.31 -7.26 -19.20
N LEU A 156 -20.72 -6.13 -18.82
CA LEU A 156 -19.29 -5.86 -18.91
C LEU A 156 -18.80 -5.38 -17.56
N THR A 157 -17.69 -5.91 -17.12
CA THR A 157 -16.96 -5.42 -15.94
C THR A 157 -15.50 -5.21 -16.34
N TYR A 158 -15.01 -4.01 -16.09
CA TYR A 158 -13.61 -3.67 -16.21
C TYR A 158 -13.08 -3.30 -14.84
N THR A 159 -11.96 -3.89 -14.43
CA THR A 159 -11.33 -3.62 -13.14
C THR A 159 -9.85 -3.32 -13.35
N LYS A 160 -9.39 -2.20 -12.79
CA LYS A 160 -7.97 -1.87 -12.66
C LYS A 160 -7.63 -1.88 -11.17
N ASN A 161 -6.76 -2.77 -10.76
CA ASN A 161 -6.39 -2.95 -9.36
C ASN A 161 -4.87 -2.75 -9.22
N ASN A 162 -4.49 -1.71 -8.49
CA ASN A 162 -3.10 -1.44 -8.13
C ASN A 162 -2.85 -1.99 -6.73
N LYS A 163 -2.11 -3.08 -6.65
CA LYS A 163 -1.70 -3.70 -5.38
C LYS A 163 -0.23 -3.45 -5.12
N ASN A 164 0.14 -3.30 -3.87
CA ASN A 164 1.54 -3.37 -3.50
C ASN A 164 2.04 -4.81 -3.67
N HIS A 165 3.25 -4.96 -4.21
CA HIS A 165 3.88 -6.26 -4.42
C HIS A 165 4.17 -6.97 -3.09
N ASP A 166 4.59 -6.21 -2.07
CA ASP A 166 4.97 -6.69 -0.75
C ASP A 166 3.93 -6.35 0.33
N ASN A 167 3.99 -7.08 1.44
CA ASN A 167 3.25 -6.71 2.64
C ASN A 167 3.92 -5.51 3.32
N ILE A 168 3.58 -4.32 2.84
CA ILE A 168 4.15 -3.04 3.30
C ILE A 168 3.93 -2.82 4.80
N LEU A 169 2.75 -3.17 5.31
CA LEU A 169 2.44 -3.01 6.73
C LEU A 169 3.33 -3.91 7.61
N ALA A 170 3.54 -5.17 7.22
CA ALA A 170 4.45 -6.06 7.94
C ALA A 170 5.90 -5.56 7.91
N LYS A 171 6.32 -4.96 6.78
CA LYS A 171 7.64 -4.32 6.69
C LYS A 171 7.74 -3.09 7.59
N ALA A 172 6.68 -2.28 7.69
CA ALA A 172 6.64 -1.13 8.58
C ALA A 172 6.82 -1.53 10.05
N TYR A 173 6.17 -2.60 10.50
CA TYR A 173 6.34 -3.12 11.87
C TYR A 173 7.75 -3.68 12.16
N LYS A 174 8.50 -4.05 11.14
CA LYS A 174 9.89 -4.55 11.27
C LYS A 174 10.93 -3.46 11.05
N ALA A 175 10.54 -2.30 10.54
CA ALA A 175 11.48 -1.23 10.25
C ALA A 175 11.99 -0.56 11.54
N MET A 176 13.24 -0.16 11.54
CA MET A 176 13.88 0.50 12.67
C MET A 176 13.32 1.92 12.85
N PRO A 177 12.74 2.26 14.01
CA PRO A 177 12.10 3.56 14.20
C PRO A 177 13.09 4.73 14.25
N ASN A 178 14.37 4.47 14.48
CA ASN A 178 15.42 5.49 14.43
C ASN A 178 15.93 5.80 13.00
N MET A 179 15.52 5.03 12.00
CA MET A 179 15.93 5.24 10.61
C MET A 179 15.11 6.32 9.91
N ALA A 180 15.76 7.12 9.07
CA ALA A 180 15.12 8.15 8.25
C ALA A 180 14.31 7.56 7.09
N VAL A 181 13.20 8.19 6.73
CA VAL A 181 12.46 7.88 5.49
C VAL A 181 13.24 8.34 4.26
N ASN A 182 13.73 9.58 4.30
CA ASN A 182 14.54 10.18 3.25
C ASN A 182 16.01 10.23 3.68
N ARG A 183 16.87 10.27 2.69
CA ARG A 183 18.32 10.39 2.89
C ARG A 183 18.67 11.79 3.36
N TRP A 184 19.45 11.86 4.42
CA TRP A 184 20.04 13.10 4.95
C TRP A 184 21.50 13.20 4.53
N GLU A 185 21.90 14.36 4.07
CA GLU A 185 23.27 14.68 3.68
C GLU A 185 23.77 15.94 4.38
N TYR A 186 25.09 16.06 4.46
CA TYR A 186 25.75 17.23 5.05
C TYR A 186 26.18 18.20 3.95
N ASP A 187 25.73 19.43 4.04
CA ASP A 187 26.18 20.50 3.15
C ASP A 187 27.44 21.15 3.74
N GLN A 188 28.58 20.95 3.06
CA GLN A 188 29.86 21.53 3.47
C GLN A 188 29.90 23.06 3.41
N LYS A 189 29.03 23.69 2.61
CA LYS A 189 29.00 25.15 2.45
C LYS A 189 28.23 25.82 3.58
N THR A 190 27.12 25.24 4.00
CA THR A 190 26.27 25.79 5.06
C THR A 190 26.61 25.22 6.44
N GLY A 191 27.30 24.10 6.51
CA GLY A 191 27.60 23.39 7.75
C GLY A 191 26.37 22.72 8.36
N GLN A 192 25.31 22.50 7.60
CA GLN A 192 24.04 21.93 8.08
C GLN A 192 23.71 20.61 7.39
N TYR A 193 22.93 19.80 8.09
CA TYR A 193 22.30 18.61 7.52
C TYR A 193 20.99 18.99 6.86
N PHE A 194 20.69 18.36 5.73
CA PHE A 194 19.44 18.58 5.00
C PHE A 194 18.87 17.28 4.48
N ASP A 195 17.53 17.24 4.37
CA ASP A 195 16.79 16.18 3.70
C ASP A 195 16.92 16.33 2.19
N THR A 196 17.41 15.31 1.50
CA THR A 196 17.56 15.32 0.03
C THR A 196 16.25 15.14 -0.72
N GLY A 197 15.18 14.72 -0.04
CA GLY A 197 13.91 14.32 -0.66
C GLY A 197 13.96 12.96 -1.37
N GLU A 198 15.11 12.30 -1.42
CA GLU A 198 15.26 10.96 -1.95
C GLU A 198 15.11 9.92 -0.85
N PHE A 199 14.46 8.79 -1.15
CA PHE A 199 14.30 7.73 -0.15
C PHE A 199 15.65 7.19 0.31
N TYR A 200 15.76 6.98 1.63
CA TYR A 200 16.90 6.29 2.21
C TYR A 200 16.80 4.78 1.91
N LEU A 201 17.57 4.34 0.92
CA LEU A 201 17.59 2.95 0.48
C LEU A 201 18.75 2.20 1.15
N MET A 202 18.43 1.27 2.01
CA MET A 202 19.39 0.37 2.64
C MET A 202 19.22 -1.07 2.11
N PRO A 203 20.29 -1.76 1.81
CA PRO A 203 21.68 -1.30 1.72
C PRO A 203 21.91 -0.46 0.46
N PRO A 204 23.01 0.30 0.42
CA PRO A 204 23.50 0.83 -0.83
C PRO A 204 23.69 -0.31 -1.84
N LYS A 205 23.38 -0.06 -3.11
CA LYS A 205 23.48 -1.08 -4.17
C LYS A 205 24.86 -1.73 -4.15
N ALA A 206 24.91 -3.03 -4.46
CA ALA A 206 26.19 -3.73 -4.62
C ALA A 206 27.11 -2.95 -5.57
N GLY A 207 28.28 -2.55 -5.07
CA GLY A 207 29.22 -1.67 -5.78
C GLY A 207 29.28 -0.23 -5.25
N ASP A 208 28.38 0.15 -4.35
CA ASP A 208 28.41 1.47 -3.73
C ASP A 208 29.60 1.55 -2.74
N THR A 209 30.44 2.58 -2.90
CA THR A 209 31.60 2.86 -2.04
C THR A 209 31.24 3.06 -0.56
N TYR A 210 29.98 3.35 -0.27
CA TYR A 210 29.45 3.46 1.10
C TYR A 210 29.73 2.23 1.96
N ARG A 211 29.60 1.04 1.41
CA ARG A 211 29.89 -0.21 2.12
C ARG A 211 31.37 -0.35 2.49
N ASN A 212 32.26 0.17 1.64
CA ASN A 212 33.71 0.10 1.85
C ASN A 212 34.22 1.25 2.73
N VAL A 213 33.51 2.36 2.79
CA VAL A 213 33.93 3.57 3.51
C VAL A 213 33.51 3.53 4.98
N LEU A 214 32.35 2.93 5.29
CA LEU A 214 31.83 2.83 6.66
C LEU A 214 32.45 1.70 7.49
N LEU A 215 33.18 0.80 6.85
CA LEU A 215 33.85 -0.31 7.51
C LEU A 215 35.36 -0.19 7.29
N PRO A 216 36.01 0.67 8.07
CA PRO A 216 37.49 0.72 7.98
C PRO A 216 38.03 -0.65 8.36
N ASN A 217 38.81 -1.20 7.46
CA ASN A 217 39.67 -2.37 7.69
C ASN A 217 39.00 -3.73 7.75
N ASN A 218 38.21 -4.12 6.78
CA ASN A 218 37.89 -5.53 6.58
C ASN A 218 37.59 -6.34 7.88
N SER A 219 37.05 -5.67 8.88
CA SER A 219 36.94 -6.16 10.25
C SER A 219 35.81 -7.18 10.49
N GLY A 220 35.34 -7.84 9.45
CA GLY A 220 34.32 -8.87 9.57
C GLY A 220 32.93 -8.40 10.04
N LEU A 221 32.77 -7.11 10.30
CA LEU A 221 31.52 -6.49 10.76
C LEU A 221 30.49 -6.31 9.64
N SER A 222 30.89 -6.53 8.40
CA SER A 222 30.21 -6.02 7.22
C SER A 222 28.86 -6.66 6.89
N SER A 223 28.61 -7.89 7.26
CA SER A 223 27.40 -8.59 6.82
C SER A 223 26.40 -8.88 7.92
N TYR A 224 26.84 -8.91 9.17
CA TYR A 224 26.00 -9.35 10.27
C TYR A 224 25.06 -8.26 10.81
N TYR A 225 25.47 -7.00 10.75
CA TYR A 225 24.75 -5.89 11.38
C TYR A 225 23.83 -5.10 10.44
N LEU A 226 23.98 -5.30 9.14
CA LEU A 226 23.05 -4.78 8.13
C LEU A 226 21.96 -5.80 7.76
N GLY A 227 22.02 -7.02 8.33
CA GLY A 227 21.22 -8.16 7.91
C GLY A 227 19.71 -7.90 7.91
N ASP A 228 19.19 -7.46 9.03
CA ASP A 228 17.74 -7.33 9.18
C ASP A 228 17.15 -6.18 8.36
N MET A 229 17.89 -5.08 8.20
CA MET A 229 17.42 -3.94 7.42
C MET A 229 17.62 -4.13 5.92
N VAL A 230 18.64 -4.90 5.53
CA VAL A 230 18.88 -5.29 4.13
C VAL A 230 17.68 -6.03 3.56
N GLU A 231 17.12 -6.97 4.32
CA GLU A 231 15.98 -7.77 3.90
C GLU A 231 14.66 -7.01 3.99
N ASN A 232 14.52 -6.14 5.00
CA ASN A 232 13.27 -5.42 5.22
C ASN A 232 13.12 -4.22 4.28
N GLY A 233 14.19 -3.45 4.08
CA GLY A 233 14.19 -2.23 3.28
C GLY A 233 13.34 -1.10 3.86
N ASN A 234 13.26 0.01 3.14
CA ASN A 234 12.42 1.16 3.49
C ASN A 234 10.98 0.93 3.00
N PRO A 235 9.99 0.76 3.89
CA PRO A 235 8.62 0.42 3.49
C PRO A 235 7.97 1.48 2.60
N VAL A 236 8.24 2.76 2.85
CA VAL A 236 7.71 3.88 2.04
C VAL A 236 8.32 3.86 0.64
N ALA A 237 9.62 3.63 0.54
CA ALA A 237 10.30 3.50 -0.74
C ALA A 237 9.77 2.31 -1.55
N ILE A 238 9.60 1.16 -0.91
CA ILE A 238 9.05 -0.04 -1.55
C ILE A 238 7.64 0.24 -2.08
N ALA A 239 6.77 0.87 -1.28
CA ALA A 239 5.43 1.22 -1.71
C ALA A 239 5.41 2.19 -2.91
N ASN A 240 6.40 3.07 -3.03
CA ASN A 240 6.47 4.08 -4.09
C ASN A 240 7.21 3.59 -5.35
N LEU A 241 8.28 2.82 -5.19
CA LEU A 241 9.22 2.46 -6.25
C LEU A 241 9.07 1.03 -6.75
N ALA A 242 8.52 0.12 -5.94
CA ALA A 242 8.36 -1.27 -6.33
C ALA A 242 7.37 -1.41 -7.50
N TRP A 243 7.64 -2.41 -8.32
CA TRP A 243 6.76 -2.80 -9.41
C TRP A 243 5.38 -3.16 -8.87
N ARG A 244 4.31 -2.66 -9.51
CA ARG A 244 2.94 -2.93 -9.08
C ARG A 244 2.29 -3.91 -10.03
N GLU A 245 1.66 -4.91 -9.44
CA GLU A 245 0.81 -5.81 -10.18
C GLU A 245 -0.48 -5.06 -10.56
N GLN A 246 -0.73 -4.94 -11.86
CA GLN A 246 -2.00 -4.45 -12.40
C GLN A 246 -2.80 -5.65 -12.89
N SER A 247 -3.91 -5.91 -12.31
CA SER A 247 -4.85 -6.98 -12.69
C SER A 247 -6.23 -6.42 -13.04
#